data_6feaea36a1a3cd26ff7c461937ad2835
#
_entry.id   6feaea36a1a3cd26ff7c461937ad2835
#
_cell.length_a   1.000
_cell.length_b   1.000
_cell.length_c   1.000
_cell.angle_alpha   90.00
_cell.angle_beta   90.00
_cell.angle_gamma   90.00
#
_symmetry.space_group_name_H-M   'P 1'
#
loop_
_entity.id
_entity.type
_entity.pdbx_description
1 polymer ?
#
loop_
_entity_poly.entity_id
_entity_poly.type
_entity_poly.pdbx_seq_one_letter_code
_entity_poly.pdbx_strand_id
1 'polypeptide(L)'
;MRLTQLILEKFKKVDKVDISLLGLNVLVGGNNAGKSSVLQGIHFSVIAAIASREAGRDTFTQDSLLYCPARDFESLRHGLRYTNQTHFGHLRLFAITEDEAKAQQYEVRIYRGRNEGNVGCQRSGAVRLGALVSNREQLFSIYVPGLAGVSQFEQHRSESVVRRGVASGDANLYLRNVMLLIQEKGKLEILAQRMKNLFPKFEIWISYDAVNDIYIDVHVSTTGTAGRRCPLELAGTGVLQALQIFSYVTLFEPRLLLLDEPDSHLHPDNQVLLAAALQETAATTTTQVIVSTHSRHLVDALHEDANFVWLKDGVVHEQGVGLSRLPVLLELGALDSFDKLQGGAYDWVFLTEDSDRRMLETLLTNVAFPMARCLFFSYKTSANLEAAKLLTNFILTSAPGTKVVIHRDRDFMTVNEVEVVAANITSCGATPFITEGCDIESYFLESQHLANRIGAPLADVVAWLDQLATEMHAELQHLFTRKRDEIKSSLYREKLNVKEFPDTLKLLGAAIPLSTDKRHGKKMIKKVRAGLKARFNATPDITTASPFLTSARLTQILAC
;
A
#
# COMPACT_ATOMS: atom_id res chain seq x y z
N MET A 1 12.02 25.67 -16.54
CA MET A 1 12.72 24.36 -16.77
C MET A 1 12.01 23.30 -15.97
N ARG A 2 11.53 22.24 -16.61
CA ARG A 2 10.83 21.09 -16.03
C ARG A 2 11.59 19.80 -16.35
N LEU A 3 11.76 18.92 -15.37
CA LEU A 3 12.33 17.59 -15.60
C LEU A 3 11.31 16.73 -16.33
N THR A 4 11.77 15.99 -17.34
CA THR A 4 10.92 15.08 -18.14
C THR A 4 11.24 13.61 -17.91
N GLN A 5 12.50 13.30 -17.54
CA GLN A 5 12.94 11.94 -17.33
C GLN A 5 14.10 11.92 -16.32
N LEU A 6 14.19 10.85 -15.59
CA LEU A 6 15.23 10.56 -14.63
C LEU A 6 15.69 9.10 -14.81
N ILE A 7 17.00 8.88 -14.94
CA ILE A 7 17.58 7.54 -14.97
C ILE A 7 18.56 7.41 -13.80
N LEU A 8 18.31 6.43 -12.91
CA LEU A 8 19.21 6.07 -11.82
C LEU A 8 19.74 4.65 -12.05
N GLU A 9 21.06 4.48 -11.98
CA GLU A 9 21.71 3.19 -12.20
C GLU A 9 22.68 2.85 -11.07
N LYS A 10 22.66 1.59 -10.66
CA LYS A 10 23.63 0.96 -9.74
C LYS A 10 23.70 1.61 -8.36
N PHE A 11 22.53 1.77 -7.72
CA PHE A 11 22.45 2.32 -6.36
C PHE A 11 21.61 1.42 -5.44
N LYS A 12 22.18 0.94 -4.36
CA LYS A 12 21.54 0.05 -3.35
C LYS A 12 20.80 -1.12 -4.02
N LYS A 13 19.47 -1.14 -3.92
CA LYS A 13 18.63 -2.14 -4.59
C LYS A 13 18.40 -1.84 -6.07
N VAL A 14 18.67 -0.63 -6.53
CA VAL A 14 18.41 -0.21 -7.91
C VAL A 14 19.52 -0.72 -8.83
N ASP A 15 19.16 -1.55 -9.78
CA ASP A 15 20.02 -1.90 -10.92
C ASP A 15 19.94 -0.81 -11.97
N LYS A 16 18.74 -0.58 -12.53
CA LYS A 16 18.44 0.51 -13.45
C LYS A 16 16.98 0.88 -13.36
N VAL A 17 16.71 2.15 -13.09
CA VAL A 17 15.37 2.71 -13.06
C VAL A 17 15.33 3.89 -14.01
N ASP A 18 14.38 3.86 -14.94
CA ASP A 18 14.10 4.91 -15.93
C ASP A 18 12.67 5.40 -15.74
N ILE A 19 12.52 6.63 -15.27
CA ILE A 19 11.23 7.22 -14.90
C ILE A 19 10.95 8.42 -15.78
N SER A 20 9.85 8.37 -16.52
CA SER A 20 9.23 9.55 -17.12
C SER A 20 8.59 10.39 -16.03
N LEU A 21 8.99 11.65 -15.89
CA LEU A 21 8.54 12.50 -14.79
C LEU A 21 7.38 13.41 -15.18
N LEU A 22 6.32 13.37 -14.37
CA LEU A 22 5.24 14.36 -14.35
C LEU A 22 5.36 15.28 -13.13
N GLY A 23 4.36 16.13 -12.89
CA GLY A 23 4.31 16.98 -11.69
C GLY A 23 4.29 16.15 -10.41
N LEU A 24 3.51 15.08 -10.41
CA LEU A 24 3.38 14.13 -9.30
C LEU A 24 3.68 12.70 -9.78
N ASN A 25 4.58 12.02 -9.09
CA ASN A 25 5.02 10.67 -9.42
C ASN A 25 4.93 9.80 -8.16
N VAL A 26 4.35 8.62 -8.27
CA VAL A 26 4.10 7.71 -7.14
C VAL A 26 4.84 6.40 -7.38
N LEU A 27 5.84 6.12 -6.53
CA LEU A 27 6.56 4.86 -6.55
C LEU A 27 5.79 3.81 -5.75
N VAL A 28 5.37 2.75 -6.40
CA VAL A 28 4.67 1.61 -5.78
C VAL A 28 5.45 0.32 -5.98
N GLY A 29 5.23 -0.65 -5.13
CA GLY A 29 5.91 -1.95 -5.19
C GLY A 29 5.92 -2.63 -3.83
N GLY A 30 6.25 -3.92 -3.80
CA GLY A 30 6.39 -4.68 -2.57
C GLY A 30 7.47 -4.16 -1.63
N ASN A 31 7.53 -4.73 -0.44
CA ASN A 31 8.62 -4.47 0.49
C ASN A 31 9.96 -4.86 -0.17
N ASN A 32 10.94 -3.98 -0.01
CA ASN A 32 12.28 -4.19 -0.60
C ASN A 32 12.34 -4.11 -2.16
N ALA A 33 11.31 -3.61 -2.84
CA ALA A 33 11.29 -3.40 -4.30
C ALA A 33 12.27 -2.29 -4.78
N GLY A 34 12.81 -1.49 -3.84
CA GLY A 34 13.77 -0.44 -4.16
C GLY A 34 13.22 0.98 -4.13
N LYS A 35 11.99 1.22 -3.69
CA LYS A 35 11.36 2.56 -3.62
C LYS A 35 12.21 3.60 -2.90
N SER A 36 12.52 3.35 -1.61
CA SER A 36 13.41 4.22 -0.83
C SER A 36 14.81 4.34 -1.44
N SER A 37 15.31 3.28 -2.10
CA SER A 37 16.60 3.33 -2.77
C SER A 37 16.60 4.29 -3.95
N VAL A 38 15.49 4.41 -4.70
CA VAL A 38 15.37 5.39 -5.78
C VAL A 38 15.43 6.81 -5.22
N LEU A 39 14.61 7.13 -4.20
CA LEU A 39 14.57 8.46 -3.59
C LEU A 39 15.93 8.85 -3.00
N GLN A 40 16.53 7.95 -2.22
CA GLN A 40 17.85 8.15 -1.62
C GLN A 40 18.95 8.29 -2.67
N GLY A 41 18.89 7.51 -3.75
CA GLY A 41 19.89 7.56 -4.83
C GLY A 41 19.86 8.87 -5.61
N ILE A 42 18.67 9.40 -5.86
CA ILE A 42 18.49 10.72 -6.48
C ILE A 42 19.11 11.80 -5.57
N HIS A 43 18.70 11.83 -4.30
CA HIS A 43 19.15 12.84 -3.36
C HIS A 43 20.66 12.77 -3.10
N PHE A 44 21.21 11.57 -2.87
CA PHE A 44 22.64 11.33 -2.70
C PHE A 44 23.45 11.83 -3.90
N SER A 45 22.99 11.57 -5.13
CA SER A 45 23.67 12.02 -6.33
C SER A 45 23.69 13.55 -6.48
N VAL A 46 22.58 14.21 -6.10
CA VAL A 46 22.51 15.68 -6.07
C VAL A 46 23.48 16.26 -5.04
N ILE A 47 23.50 15.69 -3.83
CA ILE A 47 24.43 16.12 -2.77
C ILE A 47 25.89 15.91 -3.17
N ALA A 48 26.20 14.78 -3.83
CA ALA A 48 27.56 14.55 -4.35
C ALA A 48 27.95 15.56 -5.44
N ALA A 49 27.02 15.96 -6.30
CA ALA A 49 27.27 17.00 -7.30
C ALA A 49 27.52 18.38 -6.66
N ILE A 50 26.82 18.72 -5.59
CA ILE A 50 27.04 19.95 -4.80
C ILE A 50 28.43 19.89 -4.17
N ALA A 51 28.79 18.80 -3.48
CA ALA A 51 30.09 18.65 -2.82
C ALA A 51 31.26 18.72 -3.82
N SER A 52 31.15 18.08 -5.00
CA SER A 52 32.11 18.16 -6.07
C SER A 52 32.32 19.60 -6.61
N ARG A 53 31.21 20.35 -6.74
CA ARG A 53 31.27 21.75 -7.18
C ARG A 53 31.97 22.63 -6.15
N GLU A 54 31.63 22.46 -4.86
CA GLU A 54 32.26 23.20 -3.77
C GLU A 54 33.77 22.91 -3.63
N ALA A 55 34.13 21.63 -3.78
CA ALA A 55 35.54 21.23 -3.78
C ALA A 55 36.35 21.74 -4.99
N GLY A 56 35.66 22.23 -6.05
CA GLY A 56 36.29 22.62 -7.31
C GLY A 56 37.01 21.49 -8.06
N ARG A 57 36.71 20.22 -7.71
CA ARG A 57 37.36 19.02 -8.25
C ARG A 57 36.42 17.81 -8.17
N ASP A 58 36.70 16.79 -8.97
CA ASP A 58 35.86 15.58 -9.05
C ASP A 58 36.04 14.61 -7.86
N THR A 59 37.02 14.84 -6.98
CA THR A 59 37.25 13.96 -5.80
C THR A 59 37.29 14.77 -4.51
N PHE A 60 36.61 14.30 -3.48
CA PHE A 60 36.52 14.92 -2.17
C PHE A 60 36.38 13.85 -1.09
N THR A 61 36.53 14.22 0.19
CA THR A 61 36.35 13.29 1.32
C THR A 61 34.85 13.01 1.56
N GLN A 62 34.52 11.82 2.01
CA GLN A 62 33.14 11.45 2.35
C GLN A 62 32.51 12.41 3.36
N ASP A 63 33.26 12.97 4.30
CA ASP A 63 32.78 13.94 5.29
C ASP A 63 32.26 15.24 4.67
N SER A 64 32.58 15.50 3.40
CA SER A 64 32.03 16.64 2.65
C SER A 64 30.60 16.40 2.16
N LEU A 65 30.10 15.15 2.21
CA LEU A 65 28.72 14.84 1.84
C LEU A 65 27.78 15.25 2.98
N LEU A 66 26.83 16.12 2.68
CA LEU A 66 25.76 16.48 3.62
C LEU A 66 24.78 15.32 3.87
N TYR A 67 24.63 14.44 2.88
CA TYR A 67 23.77 13.26 2.96
C TYR A 67 24.51 12.04 2.42
N CYS A 68 24.52 10.97 3.22
CA CYS A 68 24.95 9.64 2.79
C CYS A 68 24.10 8.60 3.57
N PRO A 69 23.33 7.75 2.89
CA PRO A 69 22.44 6.80 3.58
C PRO A 69 23.14 5.59 4.19
N ALA A 70 24.47 5.54 4.15
CA ALA A 70 25.28 4.53 4.82
C ALA A 70 26.61 5.13 5.29
N ARG A 71 27.20 4.54 6.33
CA ARG A 71 28.52 4.96 6.85
C ARG A 71 29.64 4.79 5.82
N ASP A 72 29.53 3.76 5.00
CA ASP A 72 30.45 3.44 3.92
C ASP A 72 29.73 3.64 2.58
N PHE A 73 30.07 4.73 1.88
CA PHE A 73 29.45 5.05 0.59
C PHE A 73 29.76 4.02 -0.49
N GLU A 74 30.91 3.33 -0.41
CA GLU A 74 31.31 2.34 -1.42
C GLU A 74 30.30 1.16 -1.48
N SER A 75 29.69 0.82 -0.35
CA SER A 75 28.67 -0.23 -0.25
C SER A 75 27.32 0.16 -0.84
N LEU A 76 27.10 1.43 -1.18
CA LEU A 76 25.86 1.91 -1.77
C LEU A 76 25.66 1.48 -3.23
N ARG A 77 26.67 0.94 -3.89
CA ARG A 77 26.50 0.45 -5.26
C ARG A 77 25.73 -0.87 -5.29
N HIS A 78 24.85 -1.01 -6.26
CA HIS A 78 24.14 -2.27 -6.52
C HIS A 78 25.11 -3.38 -6.98
N GLY A 79 25.00 -4.54 -6.38
CA GLY A 79 25.79 -5.73 -6.72
C GLY A 79 27.21 -5.71 -6.18
N LEU A 80 28.07 -4.87 -6.71
CA LEU A 80 29.49 -4.75 -6.33
C LEU A 80 29.78 -3.38 -5.75
N ARG A 81 30.81 -3.25 -4.90
CA ARG A 81 31.22 -1.95 -4.33
C ARG A 81 31.69 -0.97 -5.42
N TYR A 82 31.59 0.33 -5.15
CA TYR A 82 32.19 1.34 -6.03
C TYR A 82 33.72 1.13 -6.13
N THR A 83 34.24 1.30 -7.33
CA THR A 83 35.70 1.31 -7.59
C THR A 83 36.09 2.57 -8.35
N ASN A 84 37.37 2.83 -8.51
CA ASN A 84 37.86 4.02 -9.19
C ASN A 84 37.84 3.94 -10.73
N GLN A 85 37.60 2.77 -11.32
CA GLN A 85 37.75 2.58 -12.78
C GLN A 85 36.60 1.89 -13.49
N THR A 86 35.92 0.93 -12.84
CA THR A 86 34.98 0.03 -13.54
C THR A 86 33.60 -0.03 -12.94
N HIS A 87 33.41 0.29 -11.65
CA HIS A 87 32.14 0.16 -10.97
C HIS A 87 31.63 1.52 -10.52
N PHE A 88 30.72 2.09 -11.31
CA PHE A 88 30.14 3.41 -11.12
C PHE A 88 28.66 3.32 -10.79
N GLY A 89 28.11 4.41 -10.24
CA GLY A 89 26.68 4.68 -10.21
C GLY A 89 26.38 5.94 -11.04
N HIS A 90 25.19 6.02 -11.60
CA HIS A 90 24.81 7.14 -12.46
C HIS A 90 23.44 7.70 -12.11
N LEU A 91 23.34 9.02 -12.08
CA LEU A 91 22.09 9.74 -12.16
C LEU A 91 22.10 10.58 -13.43
N ARG A 92 21.14 10.37 -14.33
CA ARG A 92 20.93 11.20 -15.51
C ARG A 92 19.59 11.91 -15.38
N LEU A 93 19.60 13.20 -15.60
CA LEU A 93 18.42 14.06 -15.57
C LEU A 93 18.20 14.65 -16.96
N PHE A 94 16.96 14.62 -17.42
CA PHE A 94 16.53 15.25 -18.66
C PHE A 94 15.50 16.32 -18.34
N ALA A 95 15.67 17.50 -18.94
CA ALA A 95 14.81 18.64 -18.71
C ALA A 95 14.50 19.38 -20.02
N ILE A 96 13.32 19.97 -20.09
CA ILE A 96 12.95 20.91 -21.15
C ILE A 96 12.82 22.31 -20.60
N THR A 97 13.15 23.31 -21.43
CA THR A 97 12.88 24.71 -21.18
C THR A 97 11.86 25.21 -22.21
N GLU A 98 11.11 26.24 -21.88
CA GLU A 98 10.12 26.81 -22.79
C GLU A 98 10.77 27.36 -24.08
N ASP A 99 12.04 27.75 -23.98
CA ASP A 99 12.79 28.39 -25.08
C ASP A 99 13.58 27.37 -25.94
N GLU A 100 13.67 26.10 -25.56
CA GLU A 100 14.49 25.11 -26.26
C GLU A 100 13.70 23.85 -26.63
N ALA A 101 13.63 23.55 -27.93
CA ALA A 101 12.95 22.37 -28.46
C ALA A 101 13.69 21.05 -28.15
N LYS A 102 14.93 21.11 -27.64
CA LYS A 102 15.73 19.91 -27.31
C LYS A 102 15.82 19.72 -25.80
N ALA A 103 15.58 18.49 -25.35
CA ALA A 103 15.79 18.12 -23.97
C ALA A 103 17.28 18.30 -23.57
N GLN A 104 17.50 19.04 -22.47
CA GLN A 104 18.81 19.16 -21.86
C GLN A 104 19.09 17.94 -21.01
N GLN A 105 20.28 17.36 -21.12
CA GLN A 105 20.73 16.23 -20.30
C GLN A 105 21.84 16.67 -19.37
N TYR A 106 21.81 16.17 -18.13
CA TYR A 106 22.88 16.31 -17.15
C TYR A 106 23.12 14.98 -16.44
N GLU A 107 24.39 14.59 -16.30
CA GLU A 107 24.81 13.33 -15.68
C GLU A 107 25.69 13.60 -14.47
N VAL A 108 25.42 12.86 -13.40
CA VAL A 108 26.25 12.73 -12.21
C VAL A 108 26.72 11.29 -12.13
N ARG A 109 28.02 11.07 -12.21
CA ARG A 109 28.65 9.76 -12.13
C ARG A 109 29.43 9.65 -10.84
N ILE A 110 29.09 8.64 -10.02
CA ILE A 110 29.67 8.42 -8.70
C ILE A 110 30.59 7.20 -8.74
N TYR A 111 31.77 7.33 -8.14
CA TYR A 111 32.77 6.29 -8.08
C TYR A 111 33.64 6.45 -6.82
N ARG A 112 34.50 5.48 -6.52
CA ARG A 112 35.50 5.59 -5.45
C ARG A 112 36.69 6.41 -5.94
N GLY A 113 37.09 7.41 -5.18
CA GLY A 113 38.32 8.14 -5.42
C GLY A 113 39.57 7.25 -5.27
N ARG A 114 40.73 7.79 -5.64
CA ARG A 114 41.98 7.04 -5.59
C ARG A 114 42.39 6.62 -4.17
N ASN A 115 42.17 7.50 -3.20
CA ASN A 115 42.47 7.23 -1.79
C ASN A 115 41.21 6.66 -1.10
N GLU A 116 41.42 5.84 -0.07
CA GLU A 116 40.37 5.31 0.78
C GLU A 116 39.55 6.45 1.43
N GLY A 117 38.21 6.29 1.50
CA GLY A 117 37.31 7.32 2.02
C GLY A 117 37.08 8.52 1.09
N ASN A 118 37.69 8.56 -0.11
CA ASN A 118 37.40 9.61 -1.08
C ASN A 118 36.28 9.21 -2.05
N VAL A 119 35.33 10.10 -2.16
CA VAL A 119 34.24 10.02 -3.13
C VAL A 119 34.67 10.69 -4.43
N GLY A 120 34.48 10.02 -5.54
CA GLY A 120 34.57 10.59 -6.88
C GLY A 120 33.18 10.95 -7.40
N CYS A 121 33.02 12.16 -7.92
CA CYS A 121 31.80 12.63 -8.54
C CYS A 121 32.13 13.45 -9.80
N GLN A 122 31.96 12.81 -10.95
CA GLN A 122 32.14 13.47 -12.25
C GLN A 122 30.76 14.01 -12.71
N ARG A 123 30.77 15.24 -13.20
CA ARG A 123 29.60 15.98 -13.65
C ARG A 123 29.76 16.32 -15.13
N SER A 124 28.75 16.04 -15.94
CA SER A 124 28.78 16.33 -17.39
C SER A 124 27.40 16.65 -17.94
N GLY A 125 27.35 17.39 -19.03
CA GLY A 125 26.12 17.72 -19.75
C GLY A 125 25.80 19.22 -19.77
N ALA A 126 24.50 19.56 -19.83
CA ALA A 126 24.03 20.93 -19.99
C ALA A 126 24.40 21.84 -18.81
N VAL A 127 25.09 22.92 -19.09
CA VAL A 127 25.63 23.86 -18.08
C VAL A 127 24.52 24.45 -17.20
N ARG A 128 23.40 24.86 -17.81
CA ARG A 128 22.27 25.46 -17.09
C ARG A 128 21.62 24.49 -16.10
N LEU A 129 21.38 23.24 -16.52
CA LEU A 129 20.84 22.19 -15.65
C LEU A 129 21.83 21.82 -14.55
N GLY A 130 23.12 21.68 -14.91
CA GLY A 130 24.19 21.41 -13.95
C GLY A 130 24.37 22.49 -12.89
N ALA A 131 24.22 23.77 -13.28
CA ALA A 131 24.23 24.90 -12.35
C ALA A 131 23.08 24.81 -11.32
N LEU A 132 21.89 24.39 -11.73
CA LEU A 132 20.75 24.18 -10.82
C LEU A 132 20.98 22.98 -9.90
N VAL A 133 21.36 21.81 -10.45
CA VAL A 133 21.54 20.56 -9.68
C VAL A 133 22.61 20.71 -8.59
N SER A 134 23.68 21.44 -8.88
CA SER A 134 24.81 21.62 -7.96
C SER A 134 24.79 22.98 -7.23
N ASN A 135 23.64 23.64 -7.12
CA ASN A 135 23.49 24.89 -6.38
C ASN A 135 23.34 24.60 -4.89
N ARG A 136 24.22 25.18 -4.06
CA ARG A 136 24.16 25.06 -2.61
C ARG A 136 23.08 25.96 -1.98
N GLU A 137 22.84 27.13 -2.57
CA GLU A 137 21.94 28.12 -2.00
C GLU A 137 20.47 27.79 -2.26
N GLN A 138 20.20 27.14 -3.40
CA GLN A 138 18.86 26.68 -3.76
C GLN A 138 18.89 25.14 -3.80
N LEU A 139 18.27 24.48 -2.83
CA LEU A 139 18.22 23.03 -2.77
C LEU A 139 17.46 22.46 -3.99
N PHE A 140 18.17 21.75 -4.87
CA PHE A 140 17.56 21.11 -6.03
C PHE A 140 16.60 19.99 -5.62
N SER A 141 16.98 19.18 -4.63
CA SER A 141 16.16 18.11 -4.07
C SER A 141 16.10 18.21 -2.54
N ILE A 142 14.93 17.93 -2.00
CA ILE A 142 14.72 17.71 -0.55
C ILE A 142 14.21 16.29 -0.39
N TYR A 143 14.90 15.50 0.44
CA TYR A 143 14.49 14.15 0.81
C TYR A 143 13.92 14.18 2.23
N VAL A 144 12.70 13.68 2.37
CA VAL A 144 12.01 13.56 3.65
C VAL A 144 11.78 12.07 3.89
N PRO A 145 12.55 11.44 4.78
CA PRO A 145 12.26 10.08 5.22
C PRO A 145 10.93 10.07 5.98
N GLY A 146 10.27 8.91 6.02
CA GLY A 146 8.93 8.73 6.61
C GLY A 146 8.69 9.64 7.81
N LEU A 147 7.56 10.30 7.84
CA LEU A 147 7.26 11.40 8.75
C LEU A 147 7.31 10.96 10.22
N ALA A 148 8.47 11.13 10.84
CA ALA A 148 8.57 11.11 12.29
C ALA A 148 7.84 12.36 12.86
N GLY A 149 7.28 12.23 14.06
CA GLY A 149 6.59 13.34 14.72
C GLY A 149 7.45 14.61 14.82
N VAL A 150 6.80 15.74 15.00
CA VAL A 150 7.48 17.02 15.22
C VAL A 150 8.10 17.04 16.61
N SER A 151 9.33 17.54 16.72
CA SER A 151 10.00 17.71 18.01
C SER A 151 9.17 18.62 18.93
N GLN A 152 9.08 18.27 20.21
CA GLN A 152 8.38 19.10 21.21
C GLN A 152 9.05 20.46 21.39
N PHE A 153 10.39 20.49 21.33
CA PHE A 153 11.20 21.69 21.49
C PHE A 153 12.19 21.80 20.34
N GLU A 154 12.29 22.98 19.75
CA GLU A 154 13.24 23.26 18.67
C GLU A 154 13.92 24.61 18.93
N GLN A 155 15.25 24.57 19.14
CA GLN A 155 16.04 25.79 19.32
C GLN A 155 16.20 26.53 17.99
N HIS A 156 16.28 27.86 18.08
CA HIS A 156 16.62 28.69 16.94
C HIS A 156 18.00 28.32 16.37
N ARG A 157 18.08 28.22 15.05
CA ARG A 157 19.30 27.95 14.29
C ARG A 157 19.42 28.95 13.13
N SER A 158 20.66 29.29 12.79
CA SER A 158 20.90 30.14 11.62
C SER A 158 20.38 29.47 10.33
N GLU A 159 19.99 30.26 9.34
CA GLU A 159 19.51 29.78 8.05
C GLU A 159 20.46 28.75 7.39
N SER A 160 21.77 28.96 7.52
CA SER A 160 22.78 28.04 6.97
C SER A 160 22.73 26.65 7.63
N VAL A 161 22.50 26.59 8.96
CA VAL A 161 22.35 25.33 9.71
C VAL A 161 21.03 24.64 9.34
N VAL A 162 19.93 25.37 9.25
CA VAL A 162 18.63 24.84 8.83
C VAL A 162 18.70 24.25 7.43
N ARG A 163 19.27 24.99 6.48
CA ARG A 163 19.47 24.53 5.10
C ARG A 163 20.32 23.27 5.03
N ARG A 164 21.39 23.22 5.81
CA ARG A 164 22.27 22.04 5.90
C ARG A 164 21.51 20.84 6.47
N GLY A 165 20.72 21.02 7.55
CA GLY A 165 19.88 19.99 8.15
C GLY A 165 18.83 19.45 7.17
N VAL A 166 18.18 20.33 6.40
CA VAL A 166 17.22 19.92 5.37
C VAL A 166 17.93 19.12 4.26
N ALA A 167 19.14 19.54 3.85
CA ALA A 167 19.94 18.83 2.85
C ALA A 167 20.48 17.48 3.36
N SER A 168 20.63 17.29 4.68
CA SER A 168 21.07 16.01 5.26
C SER A 168 19.94 14.98 5.44
N GLY A 169 18.71 15.31 5.06
CA GLY A 169 17.53 14.43 5.24
C GLY A 169 16.87 14.56 6.61
N ASP A 170 17.30 15.51 7.45
CA ASP A 170 16.78 15.75 8.79
C ASP A 170 15.74 16.90 8.80
N ALA A 171 15.07 17.11 7.69
CA ALA A 171 14.18 18.25 7.48
C ALA A 171 13.07 18.37 8.56
N ASN A 172 12.59 17.26 9.08
CA ASN A 172 11.58 17.20 10.14
C ASN A 172 12.07 17.77 11.48
N LEU A 173 13.38 17.77 11.74
CA LEU A 173 13.97 18.31 12.97
C LEU A 173 14.09 19.84 12.96
N TYR A 174 13.87 20.47 11.82
CA TYR A 174 14.02 21.91 11.60
C TYR A 174 12.71 22.60 11.19
N LEU A 175 11.56 21.97 11.44
CA LEU A 175 10.28 22.47 10.91
C LEU A 175 9.91 23.86 11.48
N ARG A 176 10.12 24.10 12.79
CA ARG A 176 9.83 25.40 13.41
C ARG A 176 10.78 26.48 12.90
N ASN A 177 12.06 26.15 12.74
CA ASN A 177 13.03 27.05 12.11
C ASN A 177 12.67 27.39 10.65
N VAL A 178 12.21 26.39 9.88
CA VAL A 178 11.74 26.61 8.50
C VAL A 178 10.56 27.58 8.48
N MET A 179 9.58 27.40 9.38
CA MET A 179 8.42 28.31 9.50
C MET A 179 8.81 29.72 9.96
N LEU A 180 9.75 29.83 10.90
CA LEU A 180 10.29 31.14 11.33
C LEU A 180 10.97 31.86 10.17
N LEU A 181 11.81 31.16 9.39
CA LEU A 181 12.45 31.72 8.19
C LEU A 181 11.42 32.14 7.12
N ILE A 182 10.32 31.40 6.96
CA ILE A 182 9.21 31.77 6.08
C ILE A 182 8.60 33.12 6.54
N GLN A 183 8.39 33.30 7.85
CA GLN A 183 7.89 34.54 8.42
C GLN A 183 8.88 35.69 8.23
N GLU A 184 10.17 35.50 8.54
CA GLU A 184 11.23 36.49 8.38
C GLU A 184 11.40 36.95 6.92
N LYS A 185 11.19 36.02 5.96
CA LYS A 185 11.23 36.32 4.51
C LYS A 185 9.91 36.86 3.96
N GLY A 186 8.91 37.14 4.80
CA GLY A 186 7.62 37.67 4.38
C GLY A 186 6.75 36.71 3.55
N LYS A 187 7.01 35.40 3.60
CA LYS A 187 6.28 34.38 2.85
C LYS A 187 5.18 33.67 3.67
N LEU A 188 4.89 34.13 4.90
CA LEU A 188 3.94 33.45 5.80
C LEU A 188 2.52 33.40 5.22
N GLU A 189 2.09 34.46 4.52
CA GLU A 189 0.76 34.50 3.90
C GLU A 189 0.64 33.48 2.78
N ILE A 190 1.70 33.21 2.03
CA ILE A 190 1.73 32.18 0.97
C ILE A 190 1.54 30.79 1.61
N LEU A 191 2.23 30.50 2.71
CA LEU A 191 2.07 29.27 3.46
C LEU A 191 0.64 29.14 4.02
N ALA A 192 0.14 30.20 4.65
CA ALA A 192 -1.20 30.22 5.22
C ALA A 192 -2.28 30.00 4.15
N GLN A 193 -2.13 30.60 2.95
CA GLN A 193 -3.08 30.44 1.85
C GLN A 193 -3.10 28.99 1.33
N ARG A 194 -1.94 28.35 1.16
CA ARG A 194 -1.86 26.93 0.78
C ARG A 194 -2.53 26.03 1.81
N MET A 195 -2.31 26.30 3.10
CA MET A 195 -2.99 25.57 4.18
C MET A 195 -4.50 25.80 4.18
N LYS A 196 -4.99 27.03 3.85
CA LYS A 196 -6.42 27.36 3.78
C LYS A 196 -7.13 26.63 2.64
N ASN A 197 -6.43 26.24 1.57
CA ASN A 197 -7.00 25.43 0.49
C ASN A 197 -7.44 24.04 0.98
N LEU A 198 -6.72 23.47 1.95
CA LEU A 198 -7.09 22.20 2.57
C LEU A 198 -7.91 22.36 3.85
N PHE A 199 -7.61 23.38 4.64
CA PHE A 199 -8.24 23.70 5.92
C PHE A 199 -8.76 25.14 5.87
N PRO A 200 -10.00 25.40 5.42
CA PRO A 200 -10.47 26.77 5.11
C PRO A 200 -10.37 27.78 6.25
N LYS A 201 -10.32 27.31 7.50
CA LYS A 201 -10.19 28.14 8.71
C LYS A 201 -8.81 28.05 9.35
N PHE A 202 -7.79 27.69 8.58
CA PHE A 202 -6.42 27.55 9.08
C PHE A 202 -5.83 28.89 9.48
N GLU A 203 -5.22 28.94 10.64
CA GLU A 203 -4.46 30.07 11.17
C GLU A 203 -3.16 29.55 11.81
N ILE A 204 -2.09 30.34 11.73
CA ILE A 204 -0.77 30.02 12.28
C ILE A 204 -0.18 31.22 12.98
N TRP A 205 0.44 31.00 14.12
CA TRP A 205 1.17 31.99 14.91
C TRP A 205 2.56 31.45 15.21
N ILE A 206 3.56 32.26 14.92
CA ILE A 206 4.97 31.93 15.15
C ILE A 206 5.53 33.06 16.01
N SER A 207 6.13 32.74 17.14
CA SER A 207 6.80 33.69 18.01
C SER A 207 8.19 33.23 18.41
N TYR A 208 9.13 34.14 18.34
CA TYR A 208 10.50 33.96 18.80
C TYR A 208 11.13 35.32 19.06
N ASP A 209 11.65 35.53 20.27
CA ASP A 209 12.46 36.68 20.65
C ASP A 209 13.89 36.21 20.93
N ALA A 210 14.84 36.62 20.10
CA ALA A 210 16.23 36.22 20.20
C ALA A 210 16.90 36.58 21.56
N VAL A 211 16.34 37.48 22.32
CA VAL A 211 16.86 37.90 23.64
C VAL A 211 16.29 37.05 24.76
N ASN A 212 15.01 36.70 24.69
CA ASN A 212 14.28 36.11 25.80
C ASN A 212 13.94 34.62 25.58
N ASP A 213 13.88 34.14 24.33
CA ASP A 213 13.42 32.80 24.01
C ASP A 213 14.57 31.86 23.65
N ILE A 214 14.52 30.62 24.17
CA ILE A 214 15.43 29.54 23.80
C ILE A 214 14.82 28.75 22.63
N TYR A 215 13.49 28.59 22.63
CA TYR A 215 12.75 27.74 21.69
C TYR A 215 11.81 28.57 20.82
N ILE A 216 11.62 28.12 19.60
CA ILE A 216 10.65 28.70 18.68
C ILE A 216 9.26 28.17 19.05
N ASP A 217 8.33 29.08 19.32
CA ASP A 217 6.95 28.74 19.65
C ASP A 217 6.06 28.86 18.41
N VAL A 218 5.33 27.78 18.09
CA VAL A 218 4.43 27.70 16.94
C VAL A 218 3.09 27.13 17.38
N HIS A 219 2.03 27.88 17.10
CA HIS A 219 0.64 27.48 17.33
C HIS A 219 -0.14 27.49 16.03
N VAL A 220 -1.10 26.57 15.93
CA VAL A 220 -2.00 26.48 14.77
C VAL A 220 -3.46 26.36 15.23
N SER A 221 -4.38 26.72 14.33
CA SER A 221 -5.82 26.47 14.51
C SER A 221 -6.41 26.05 13.16
N THR A 222 -7.35 25.11 13.17
CA THR A 222 -8.15 24.69 12.00
C THR A 222 -9.63 25.06 12.16
N THR A 223 -10.01 25.67 13.30
CA THR A 223 -11.41 25.98 13.62
C THR A 223 -11.76 27.45 13.44
N GLY A 224 -10.76 28.32 13.21
CA GLY A 224 -10.94 29.78 13.03
C GLY A 224 -11.35 30.53 14.30
N THR A 225 -11.15 29.94 15.47
CA THR A 225 -11.42 30.60 16.75
C THR A 225 -10.09 30.97 17.40
N ALA A 226 -9.80 32.26 17.48
CA ALA A 226 -8.58 32.81 18.08
C ALA A 226 -8.31 32.34 19.54
N GLY A 227 -9.33 31.80 20.23
CA GLY A 227 -9.21 31.24 21.57
C GLY A 227 -8.75 29.77 21.65
N ARG A 228 -8.63 29.07 20.53
CA ARG A 228 -8.20 27.66 20.48
C ARG A 228 -6.89 27.50 19.72
N ARG A 229 -5.87 28.23 20.14
CA ARG A 229 -4.50 28.00 19.65
C ARG A 229 -4.00 26.66 20.16
N CYS A 230 -3.64 25.77 19.25
CA CYS A 230 -3.08 24.46 19.57
C CYS A 230 -1.57 24.50 19.34
N PRO A 231 -0.73 24.15 20.32
CA PRO A 231 0.69 23.95 20.07
C PRO A 231 0.92 23.00 18.91
N LEU A 232 1.96 23.26 18.10
CA LEU A 232 2.21 22.50 16.86
C LEU A 232 2.25 20.99 17.07
N GLU A 233 2.89 20.52 18.14
CA GLU A 233 3.04 19.10 18.48
C GLU A 233 1.72 18.39 18.86
N LEU A 234 0.67 19.17 19.16
CA LEU A 234 -0.67 18.65 19.44
C LEU A 234 -1.62 18.76 18.24
N ALA A 235 -1.15 19.30 17.12
CA ALA A 235 -1.94 19.36 15.91
C ALA A 235 -2.17 17.95 15.33
N GLY A 236 -3.28 17.77 14.63
CA GLY A 236 -3.58 16.51 13.96
C GLY A 236 -2.50 16.15 12.93
N THR A 237 -2.17 14.86 12.80
CA THR A 237 -1.09 14.38 11.92
C THR A 237 -1.22 14.83 10.47
N GLY A 238 -2.46 14.84 9.90
CA GLY A 238 -2.69 15.34 8.54
C GLY A 238 -2.39 16.83 8.37
N VAL A 239 -2.65 17.65 9.41
CA VAL A 239 -2.30 19.08 9.41
C VAL A 239 -0.78 19.26 9.44
N LEU A 240 -0.09 18.48 10.28
CA LEU A 240 1.37 18.54 10.40
C LEU A 240 2.05 18.16 9.08
N GLN A 241 1.57 17.15 8.40
CA GLN A 241 2.14 16.69 7.13
C GLN A 241 1.94 17.72 6.01
N ALA A 242 0.73 18.25 5.85
CA ALA A 242 0.48 19.30 4.86
C ALA A 242 1.33 20.53 5.15
N LEU A 243 1.41 20.94 6.42
CA LEU A 243 2.20 22.09 6.86
C LEU A 243 3.70 21.87 6.57
N GLN A 244 4.21 20.67 6.79
CA GLN A 244 5.59 20.31 6.54
C GLN A 244 5.92 20.39 5.05
N ILE A 245 5.11 19.76 4.19
CA ILE A 245 5.27 19.79 2.73
C ILE A 245 5.24 21.23 2.23
N PHE A 246 4.20 21.98 2.59
CA PHE A 246 4.05 23.36 2.14
C PHE A 246 5.15 24.28 2.67
N SER A 247 5.65 24.06 3.89
CA SER A 247 6.77 24.82 4.43
C SER A 247 8.04 24.64 3.62
N TYR A 248 8.41 23.40 3.27
CA TYR A 248 9.60 23.13 2.47
C TYR A 248 9.48 23.71 1.06
N VAL A 249 8.32 23.56 0.43
CA VAL A 249 8.07 24.10 -0.91
C VAL A 249 8.06 25.63 -0.90
N THR A 250 7.48 26.27 0.13
CA THR A 250 7.39 27.73 0.23
C THR A 250 8.76 28.37 0.51
N LEU A 251 9.58 27.77 1.36
CA LEU A 251 10.88 28.34 1.72
C LEU A 251 11.95 28.09 0.66
N PHE A 252 12.09 26.83 0.22
CA PHE A 252 13.24 26.38 -0.58
C PHE A 252 12.94 26.27 -2.06
N GLU A 253 11.68 26.19 -2.47
CA GLU A 253 11.25 26.03 -3.87
C GLU A 253 12.07 24.95 -4.63
N PRO A 254 12.18 23.70 -4.06
CA PRO A 254 13.01 22.66 -4.65
C PRO A 254 12.46 22.25 -6.02
N ARG A 255 13.34 21.74 -6.90
CA ARG A 255 12.88 21.15 -8.16
C ARG A 255 12.29 19.75 -7.95
N LEU A 256 12.84 19.00 -6.99
CA LEU A 256 12.37 17.67 -6.59
C LEU A 256 12.08 17.63 -5.08
N LEU A 257 10.86 17.26 -4.73
CA LEU A 257 10.48 16.87 -3.38
C LEU A 257 10.33 15.35 -3.34
N LEU A 258 11.17 14.70 -2.54
CA LEU A 258 11.29 13.25 -2.44
C LEU A 258 10.73 12.80 -1.08
N LEU A 259 9.56 12.15 -1.07
CA LEU A 259 8.85 11.75 0.14
C LEU A 259 8.85 10.22 0.25
N ASP A 260 9.44 9.70 1.33
CA ASP A 260 9.53 8.27 1.56
C ASP A 260 8.49 7.82 2.57
N GLU A 261 7.46 7.12 2.10
CA GLU A 261 6.32 6.61 2.89
C GLU A 261 5.67 7.66 3.82
N PRO A 262 5.28 8.85 3.30
CA PRO A 262 4.73 9.90 4.14
C PRO A 262 3.35 9.57 4.71
N ASP A 263 2.70 8.54 4.20
CA ASP A 263 1.41 8.02 4.62
C ASP A 263 1.50 6.99 5.76
N SER A 264 2.71 6.57 6.13
CA SER A 264 2.94 5.61 7.22
C SER A 264 2.32 6.13 8.52
N HIS A 265 1.50 5.27 9.17
CA HIS A 265 0.79 5.57 10.41
C HIS A 265 -0.34 6.62 10.32
N LEU A 266 -0.73 7.05 9.11
CA LEU A 266 -1.87 7.93 8.93
C LEU A 266 -3.19 7.18 8.87
N HIS A 267 -4.21 7.76 9.53
CA HIS A 267 -5.60 7.35 9.30
C HIS A 267 -5.99 7.59 7.81
N PRO A 268 -6.83 6.74 7.19
CA PRO A 268 -7.26 6.91 5.80
C PRO A 268 -7.71 8.32 5.42
N ASP A 269 -8.47 9.00 6.27
CA ASP A 269 -8.93 10.37 6.01
C ASP A 269 -7.76 11.36 5.90
N ASN A 270 -6.71 11.19 6.69
CA ASN A 270 -5.51 12.03 6.61
C ASN A 270 -4.66 11.72 5.38
N GLN A 271 -4.76 10.51 4.81
CA GLN A 271 -4.09 10.17 3.56
C GLN A 271 -4.75 10.88 2.36
N VAL A 272 -6.07 11.10 2.41
CA VAL A 272 -6.77 11.93 1.41
C VAL A 272 -6.30 13.39 1.48
N LEU A 273 -6.11 13.92 2.70
CA LEU A 273 -5.56 15.27 2.88
C LEU A 273 -4.11 15.37 2.37
N LEU A 274 -3.30 14.34 2.63
CA LEU A 274 -1.95 14.25 2.07
C LEU A 274 -1.97 14.25 0.53
N ALA A 275 -2.86 13.44 -0.09
CA ALA A 275 -3.02 13.42 -1.54
C ALA A 275 -3.34 14.82 -2.08
N ALA A 276 -4.30 15.52 -1.47
CA ALA A 276 -4.65 16.88 -1.85
C ALA A 276 -3.47 17.86 -1.72
N ALA A 277 -2.65 17.75 -0.67
CA ALA A 277 -1.44 18.58 -0.52
C ALA A 277 -0.39 18.31 -1.60
N LEU A 278 -0.24 17.05 -2.02
CA LEU A 278 0.67 16.67 -3.10
C LEU A 278 0.18 17.19 -4.47
N GLN A 279 -1.12 17.05 -4.74
CA GLN A 279 -1.76 17.58 -5.96
C GLN A 279 -1.65 19.11 -6.04
N GLU A 280 -1.98 19.82 -4.95
CA GLU A 280 -1.82 21.27 -4.83
C GLU A 280 -0.38 21.70 -5.11
N THR A 281 0.60 21.02 -4.51
CA THR A 281 2.02 21.30 -4.73
C THR A 281 2.41 21.13 -6.21
N ALA A 282 2.02 20.01 -6.82
CA ALA A 282 2.34 19.73 -8.22
C ALA A 282 1.66 20.68 -9.20
N ALA A 283 0.45 21.16 -8.87
CA ALA A 283 -0.33 22.05 -9.73
C ALA A 283 0.08 23.52 -9.64
N THR A 284 0.45 24.00 -8.43
CA THR A 284 0.65 25.44 -8.16
C THR A 284 2.12 25.86 -8.09
N THR A 285 3.06 24.91 -8.14
CA THR A 285 4.49 25.20 -8.02
C THR A 285 5.32 24.61 -9.15
N THR A 286 6.59 24.98 -9.21
CA THR A 286 7.58 24.37 -10.13
C THR A 286 8.22 23.11 -9.55
N THR A 287 7.83 22.69 -8.34
CA THR A 287 8.34 21.51 -7.67
C THR A 287 7.66 20.25 -8.24
N GLN A 288 8.46 19.30 -8.67
CA GLN A 288 7.97 17.97 -9.02
C GLN A 288 8.12 17.06 -7.81
N VAL A 289 7.05 16.29 -7.52
CA VAL A 289 7.00 15.43 -6.34
C VAL A 289 7.23 13.98 -6.77
N ILE A 290 8.08 13.27 -6.03
CA ILE A 290 8.21 11.81 -6.12
C ILE A 290 7.93 11.26 -4.72
N VAL A 291 6.86 10.49 -4.58
CA VAL A 291 6.44 9.89 -3.32
C VAL A 291 6.48 8.37 -3.41
N SER A 292 7.03 7.71 -2.40
CA SER A 292 6.88 6.26 -2.23
C SER A 292 5.71 5.96 -1.29
N THR A 293 4.94 4.93 -1.60
CA THR A 293 3.82 4.51 -0.74
C THR A 293 3.51 3.03 -0.88
N HIS A 294 2.94 2.47 0.18
CA HIS A 294 2.28 1.17 0.22
C HIS A 294 0.76 1.31 0.43
N SER A 295 0.26 2.54 0.58
CA SER A 295 -1.14 2.76 0.91
C SER A 295 -2.04 2.74 -0.31
N ARG A 296 -3.03 1.86 -0.25
CA ARG A 296 -4.15 1.87 -1.20
C ARG A 296 -4.89 3.21 -1.22
N HIS A 297 -5.15 3.79 -0.04
CA HIS A 297 -5.94 5.02 0.07
C HIS A 297 -5.26 6.20 -0.60
N LEU A 298 -3.93 6.31 -0.46
CA LEU A 298 -3.17 7.33 -1.15
C LEU A 298 -3.13 7.09 -2.66
N VAL A 299 -2.97 5.83 -3.09
CA VAL A 299 -2.97 5.46 -4.51
C VAL A 299 -4.34 5.72 -5.15
N ASP A 300 -5.45 5.34 -4.49
CA ASP A 300 -6.81 5.60 -4.96
C ASP A 300 -7.09 7.12 -5.12
N ALA A 301 -6.64 7.92 -4.13
CA ALA A 301 -6.83 9.36 -4.16
C ALA A 301 -6.02 10.08 -5.26
N LEU A 302 -4.93 9.48 -5.74
CA LEU A 302 -4.01 10.06 -6.73
C LEU A 302 -4.13 9.44 -8.13
N HIS A 303 -4.98 8.43 -8.33
CA HIS A 303 -4.92 7.55 -9.51
C HIS A 303 -5.12 8.26 -10.86
N GLU A 304 -5.88 9.36 -10.91
CA GLU A 304 -6.14 10.11 -12.15
C GLU A 304 -5.07 11.17 -12.47
N ASP A 305 -4.35 11.66 -11.46
CA ASP A 305 -3.50 12.84 -11.56
C ASP A 305 -2.00 12.55 -11.49
N ALA A 306 -1.62 11.34 -11.07
CA ALA A 306 -0.23 10.98 -10.85
C ALA A 306 0.31 9.99 -11.89
N ASN A 307 1.60 10.08 -12.15
CA ASN A 307 2.34 9.04 -12.84
C ASN A 307 2.75 7.96 -11.85
N PHE A 308 2.20 6.77 -11.98
CA PHE A 308 2.57 5.62 -11.17
C PHE A 308 3.75 4.89 -11.76
N VAL A 309 4.72 4.59 -10.92
CA VAL A 309 5.92 3.82 -11.27
C VAL A 309 5.95 2.58 -10.40
N TRP A 310 5.62 1.44 -10.98
CA TRP A 310 5.67 0.17 -10.28
C TRP A 310 7.08 -0.40 -10.35
N LEU A 311 7.70 -0.49 -9.17
CA LEU A 311 9.05 -1.01 -9.00
C LEU A 311 9.02 -2.47 -8.57
N LYS A 312 9.95 -3.25 -9.14
CA LYS A 312 10.20 -4.63 -8.79
C LYS A 312 11.70 -4.91 -8.88
N ASP A 313 12.29 -5.49 -7.83
CA ASP A 313 13.71 -5.88 -7.78
C ASP A 313 14.67 -4.78 -8.27
N GLY A 314 14.36 -3.53 -7.97
CA GLY A 314 15.18 -2.38 -8.34
C GLY A 314 15.11 -1.97 -9.81
N VAL A 315 14.09 -2.41 -10.55
CA VAL A 315 13.80 -1.98 -11.93
C VAL A 315 12.34 -1.53 -12.07
N VAL A 316 12.05 -0.73 -13.09
CA VAL A 316 10.66 -0.34 -13.42
C VAL A 316 9.98 -1.51 -14.13
N HIS A 317 8.90 -2.00 -13.56
CA HIS A 317 8.07 -3.04 -14.15
C HIS A 317 7.01 -2.44 -15.09
N GLU A 318 6.33 -1.39 -14.64
CA GLU A 318 5.30 -0.66 -15.40
C GLU A 318 5.27 0.80 -14.92
N GLN A 319 4.98 1.74 -15.82
CA GLN A 319 4.76 3.14 -15.46
C GLN A 319 3.70 3.78 -16.34
N GLY A 320 2.94 4.73 -15.78
CA GLY A 320 1.90 5.47 -16.49
C GLY A 320 0.88 6.14 -15.57
N VAL A 321 0.00 6.93 -16.17
CA VAL A 321 -1.15 7.54 -15.48
C VAL A 321 -2.29 6.52 -15.44
N GLY A 322 -3.03 6.47 -14.33
CA GLY A 322 -4.26 5.69 -14.23
C GLY A 322 -4.07 4.17 -14.29
N LEU A 323 -3.02 3.62 -13.68
CA LEU A 323 -2.84 2.17 -13.57
C LEU A 323 -3.93 1.57 -12.67
N SER A 324 -5.12 1.37 -13.22
CA SER A 324 -6.34 0.95 -12.50
C SER A 324 -6.22 -0.38 -11.73
N ARG A 325 -5.21 -1.19 -12.05
CA ARG A 325 -4.92 -2.47 -11.38
C ARG A 325 -4.21 -2.32 -10.04
N LEU A 326 -3.41 -1.25 -9.87
CA LEU A 326 -2.56 -1.08 -8.69
C LEU A 326 -3.32 -0.99 -7.37
N PRO A 327 -4.43 -0.23 -7.25
CA PRO A 327 -5.19 -0.16 -6.01
C PRO A 327 -5.68 -1.54 -5.54
N VAL A 328 -6.17 -2.36 -6.49
CA VAL A 328 -6.67 -3.72 -6.20
C VAL A 328 -5.54 -4.64 -5.74
N LEU A 329 -4.38 -4.59 -6.40
CA LEU A 329 -3.22 -5.41 -6.04
C LEU A 329 -2.65 -5.03 -4.67
N LEU A 330 -2.65 -3.73 -4.34
CA LEU A 330 -2.25 -3.23 -3.02
C LEU A 330 -3.24 -3.68 -1.94
N GLU A 331 -4.56 -3.56 -2.19
CA GLU A 331 -5.60 -4.00 -1.24
C GLU A 331 -5.46 -5.47 -0.86
N LEU A 332 -5.15 -6.30 -1.84
CA LEU A 332 -5.04 -7.74 -1.66
C LEU A 332 -3.66 -8.17 -1.12
N GLY A 333 -2.72 -7.24 -0.92
CA GLY A 333 -1.35 -7.55 -0.47
C GLY A 333 -0.55 -8.37 -1.50
N ALA A 334 -1.01 -8.37 -2.76
CA ALA A 334 -0.42 -9.20 -3.81
C ALA A 334 1.00 -8.75 -4.17
N LEU A 335 1.30 -7.46 -4.05
CA LEU A 335 2.63 -6.93 -4.37
C LEU A 335 3.73 -7.45 -3.44
N ASP A 336 3.42 -7.66 -2.15
CA ASP A 336 4.39 -8.18 -1.17
C ASP A 336 4.72 -9.68 -1.39
N SER A 337 3.77 -10.41 -1.97
CA SER A 337 3.91 -11.85 -2.23
C SER A 337 4.41 -12.19 -3.63
N PHE A 338 4.54 -11.17 -4.48
CA PHE A 338 4.82 -11.33 -5.90
C PHE A 338 6.15 -12.02 -6.20
N ASP A 339 7.21 -11.63 -5.51
CA ASP A 339 8.55 -12.21 -5.71
C ASP A 339 8.59 -13.70 -5.37
N LYS A 340 7.88 -14.09 -4.29
CA LYS A 340 7.77 -15.48 -3.87
C LYS A 340 6.95 -16.31 -4.87
N LEU A 341 5.90 -15.73 -5.45
CA LEU A 341 5.10 -16.37 -6.50
C LEU A 341 5.95 -16.66 -7.74
N GLN A 342 6.69 -15.67 -8.24
CA GLN A 342 7.54 -15.85 -9.40
C GLN A 342 8.71 -16.81 -9.16
N GLY A 343 9.23 -16.83 -7.93
CA GLY A 343 10.28 -17.77 -7.52
C GLY A 343 9.80 -19.22 -7.39
N GLY A 344 8.52 -19.54 -7.71
CA GLY A 344 7.95 -20.87 -7.62
C GLY A 344 7.81 -21.39 -6.17
N ALA A 345 7.70 -20.49 -5.19
CA ALA A 345 7.52 -20.85 -3.79
C ALA A 345 6.12 -21.46 -3.54
N TYR A 346 5.14 -21.15 -4.39
CA TYR A 346 3.76 -21.58 -4.24
C TYR A 346 3.24 -22.27 -5.50
N ASP A 347 2.61 -23.45 -5.32
CA ASP A 347 1.90 -24.16 -6.39
C ASP A 347 0.43 -23.76 -6.47
N TRP A 348 -0.13 -23.32 -5.32
CA TRP A 348 -1.54 -23.02 -5.19
C TRP A 348 -1.74 -21.62 -4.61
N VAL A 349 -2.68 -20.88 -5.21
CA VAL A 349 -3.18 -19.62 -4.65
C VAL A 349 -4.67 -19.74 -4.43
N PHE A 350 -5.11 -19.52 -3.20
CA PHE A 350 -6.51 -19.48 -2.82
C PHE A 350 -6.97 -18.04 -2.63
N LEU A 351 -7.96 -17.64 -3.40
CA LEU A 351 -8.65 -16.36 -3.27
C LEU A 351 -9.98 -16.63 -2.57
N THR A 352 -10.15 -16.15 -1.35
CA THR A 352 -11.35 -16.40 -0.53
C THR A 352 -12.12 -15.12 -0.26
N GLU A 353 -13.45 -15.22 -0.17
CA GLU A 353 -14.28 -14.08 0.25
C GLU A 353 -14.21 -13.78 1.75
N ASP A 354 -13.82 -14.77 2.54
CA ASP A 354 -13.69 -14.62 3.98
C ASP A 354 -12.36 -13.96 4.38
N SER A 355 -12.42 -13.03 5.34
CA SER A 355 -11.22 -12.47 5.98
C SER A 355 -10.62 -13.42 7.01
N ASP A 356 -11.44 -14.22 7.68
CA ASP A 356 -10.97 -15.31 8.57
C ASP A 356 -10.91 -16.63 7.80
N ARG A 357 -9.71 -17.05 7.46
CA ARG A 357 -9.45 -18.22 6.62
C ARG A 357 -9.15 -19.51 7.41
N ARG A 358 -9.18 -19.48 8.75
CA ARG A 358 -8.80 -20.64 9.58
C ARG A 358 -9.60 -21.90 9.26
N MET A 359 -10.91 -21.76 9.03
CA MET A 359 -11.77 -22.91 8.67
C MET A 359 -11.42 -23.46 7.27
N LEU A 360 -11.18 -22.60 6.29
CA LEU A 360 -10.74 -23.01 4.96
C LEU A 360 -9.38 -23.72 5.04
N GLU A 361 -8.41 -23.18 5.77
CA GLU A 361 -7.10 -23.80 5.98
C GLU A 361 -7.21 -25.16 6.66
N THR A 362 -8.09 -25.29 7.67
CA THR A 362 -8.37 -26.59 8.33
C THR A 362 -8.94 -27.61 7.34
N LEU A 363 -9.91 -27.21 6.53
CA LEU A 363 -10.53 -28.07 5.53
C LEU A 363 -9.52 -28.51 4.47
N LEU A 364 -8.69 -27.58 3.94
CA LEU A 364 -7.64 -27.86 2.97
C LEU A 364 -6.57 -28.81 3.55
N THR A 365 -6.15 -28.60 4.79
CA THR A 365 -5.22 -29.47 5.48
C THR A 365 -5.78 -30.89 5.59
N ASN A 366 -7.07 -31.02 5.91
CA ASN A 366 -7.72 -32.32 6.07
C ASN A 366 -7.88 -33.07 4.74
N VAL A 367 -8.01 -32.35 3.63
CA VAL A 367 -8.03 -32.89 2.24
C VAL A 367 -6.62 -33.15 1.69
N ALA A 368 -5.56 -32.88 2.50
CA ALA A 368 -4.16 -33.09 2.17
C ALA A 368 -3.55 -32.12 1.13
N PHE A 369 -4.03 -30.87 1.06
CA PHE A 369 -3.31 -29.85 0.30
C PHE A 369 -1.94 -29.55 0.90
N PRO A 370 -0.91 -29.30 0.09
CA PRO A 370 0.44 -28.96 0.54
C PRO A 370 0.48 -27.52 1.09
N MET A 371 0.02 -27.32 2.33
CA MET A 371 -0.19 -25.99 2.92
C MET A 371 1.05 -25.09 2.88
N ALA A 372 2.26 -25.64 2.98
CA ALA A 372 3.51 -24.88 2.84
C ALA A 372 3.71 -24.27 1.43
N ARG A 373 3.00 -24.80 0.43
CA ARG A 373 3.03 -24.34 -0.96
C ARG A 373 1.71 -23.66 -1.39
N CYS A 374 0.87 -23.30 -0.42
CA CYS A 374 -0.39 -22.58 -0.62
C CYS A 374 -0.25 -21.12 -0.17
N LEU A 375 -0.71 -20.19 -0.99
CA LEU A 375 -0.80 -18.77 -0.66
C LEU A 375 -2.27 -18.35 -0.63
N PHE A 376 -2.63 -17.47 0.30
CA PHE A 376 -4.02 -17.07 0.52
C PHE A 376 -4.19 -15.56 0.44
N PHE A 377 -5.22 -15.14 -0.31
CA PHE A 377 -5.68 -13.75 -0.35
C PHE A 377 -7.18 -13.71 -0.06
N SER A 378 -7.62 -12.66 0.64
CA SER A 378 -9.05 -12.41 0.86
C SER A 378 -9.50 -11.26 -0.03
N TYR A 379 -10.55 -11.49 -0.83
CA TYR A 379 -11.22 -10.43 -1.59
C TYR A 379 -12.47 -9.86 -0.87
N LYS A 380 -12.66 -10.23 0.38
CA LYS A 380 -13.56 -9.68 1.43
C LYS A 380 -15.06 -9.85 1.25
N THR A 381 -15.59 -9.98 0.06
CA THR A 381 -17.03 -10.23 -0.17
C THR A 381 -17.28 -10.76 -1.59
N SER A 382 -18.38 -11.48 -1.76
CA SER A 382 -18.81 -11.94 -3.09
C SER A 382 -19.04 -10.80 -4.10
N ALA A 383 -19.29 -9.57 -3.62
CA ALA A 383 -19.42 -8.38 -4.46
C ALA A 383 -18.11 -7.96 -5.13
N ASN A 384 -16.95 -8.43 -4.62
CA ASN A 384 -15.62 -8.11 -5.15
C ASN A 384 -15.04 -9.23 -6.04
N LEU A 385 -15.85 -10.10 -6.62
CA LEU A 385 -15.39 -11.19 -7.49
C LEU A 385 -14.54 -10.69 -8.67
N GLU A 386 -14.83 -9.51 -9.20
CA GLU A 386 -14.01 -8.88 -10.25
C GLU A 386 -12.57 -8.60 -9.77
N ALA A 387 -12.39 -8.21 -8.52
CA ALA A 387 -11.06 -8.05 -7.93
C ALA A 387 -10.30 -9.39 -7.88
N ALA A 388 -10.98 -10.49 -7.51
CA ALA A 388 -10.39 -11.83 -7.53
C ALA A 388 -10.01 -12.27 -8.95
N LYS A 389 -10.81 -11.94 -9.96
CA LYS A 389 -10.52 -12.24 -11.37
C LYS A 389 -9.32 -11.43 -11.88
N LEU A 390 -9.23 -10.14 -11.54
CA LEU A 390 -8.06 -9.30 -11.86
C LEU A 390 -6.78 -9.87 -11.24
N LEU A 391 -6.84 -10.27 -9.96
CA LEU A 391 -5.71 -10.90 -9.27
C LEU A 391 -5.35 -12.25 -9.91
N THR A 392 -6.33 -13.04 -10.33
CA THR A 392 -6.09 -14.30 -11.04
C THR A 392 -5.29 -14.06 -12.34
N ASN A 393 -5.74 -13.13 -13.19
CA ASN A 393 -5.04 -12.79 -14.41
C ASN A 393 -3.60 -12.33 -14.15
N PHE A 394 -3.41 -11.51 -13.11
CA PHE A 394 -2.09 -11.07 -12.70
C PHE A 394 -1.19 -12.24 -12.26
N ILE A 395 -1.70 -13.16 -11.41
CA ILE A 395 -0.94 -14.32 -10.93
C ILE A 395 -0.57 -15.23 -12.09
N LEU A 396 -1.52 -15.59 -12.96
CA LEU A 396 -1.29 -16.49 -14.09
C LEU A 396 -0.31 -15.91 -15.12
N THR A 397 -0.33 -14.59 -15.32
CA THR A 397 0.64 -13.91 -16.19
C THR A 397 2.04 -13.90 -15.58
N SER A 398 2.13 -13.71 -14.26
CA SER A 398 3.39 -13.53 -13.55
C SER A 398 4.05 -14.82 -13.09
N ALA A 399 3.23 -15.86 -12.82
CA ALA A 399 3.64 -17.19 -12.38
C ALA A 399 2.79 -18.27 -13.08
N PRO A 400 3.04 -18.57 -14.38
CA PRO A 400 2.18 -19.44 -15.19
C PRO A 400 2.03 -20.88 -14.68
N GLY A 401 2.95 -21.33 -13.80
CA GLY A 401 2.90 -22.67 -13.18
C GLY A 401 2.01 -22.77 -11.95
N THR A 402 1.46 -21.65 -11.47
CA THR A 402 0.65 -21.61 -10.24
C THR A 402 -0.83 -21.88 -10.56
N LYS A 403 -1.47 -22.73 -9.77
CA LYS A 403 -2.91 -23.00 -9.87
C LYS A 403 -3.67 -22.03 -8.96
N VAL A 404 -4.65 -21.31 -9.52
CA VAL A 404 -5.46 -20.34 -8.77
C VAL A 404 -6.84 -20.93 -8.51
N VAL A 405 -7.26 -20.93 -7.25
CA VAL A 405 -8.58 -21.38 -6.81
C VAL A 405 -9.35 -20.20 -6.22
N ILE A 406 -10.52 -19.90 -6.74
CA ILE A 406 -11.43 -18.88 -6.17
C ILE A 406 -12.48 -19.59 -5.32
N HIS A 407 -12.41 -19.35 -4.01
CA HIS A 407 -13.40 -19.80 -3.03
C HIS A 407 -14.53 -18.77 -2.91
N ARG A 408 -15.77 -19.24 -3.04
CA ARG A 408 -16.99 -18.47 -2.81
C ARG A 408 -17.99 -19.31 -2.01
N ASP A 409 -18.64 -18.72 -1.02
CA ASP A 409 -19.78 -19.34 -0.35
C ASP A 409 -20.91 -19.54 -1.35
N ARG A 410 -21.54 -20.71 -1.33
CA ARG A 410 -22.71 -21.01 -2.15
C ARG A 410 -23.90 -20.13 -1.74
N ASP A 411 -23.93 -19.69 -0.49
CA ASP A 411 -25.11 -19.09 0.12
C ASP A 411 -26.31 -20.04 -0.13
N PHE A 412 -27.32 -19.63 -0.82
CA PHE A 412 -28.45 -20.50 -1.21
C PHE A 412 -28.65 -20.52 -2.73
N MET A 413 -27.57 -20.42 -3.50
CA MET A 413 -27.60 -20.54 -4.96
C MET A 413 -28.13 -21.92 -5.38
N THR A 414 -28.98 -21.93 -6.41
CA THR A 414 -29.40 -23.14 -7.08
C THR A 414 -28.28 -23.74 -7.91
N VAL A 415 -28.44 -24.97 -8.38
CA VAL A 415 -27.44 -25.65 -9.22
C VAL A 415 -27.12 -24.80 -10.47
N ASN A 416 -28.13 -24.31 -11.17
CA ASN A 416 -27.95 -23.49 -12.38
C ASN A 416 -27.21 -22.18 -12.08
N GLU A 417 -27.50 -21.53 -10.94
CA GLU A 417 -26.81 -20.30 -10.52
C GLU A 417 -25.34 -20.59 -10.18
N VAL A 418 -25.06 -21.71 -9.51
CA VAL A 418 -23.69 -22.19 -9.22
C VAL A 418 -22.92 -22.44 -10.51
N GLU A 419 -23.53 -23.11 -11.50
CA GLU A 419 -22.90 -23.36 -12.79
C GLU A 419 -22.53 -22.06 -13.53
N VAL A 420 -23.41 -21.07 -13.52
CA VAL A 420 -23.16 -19.76 -14.15
C VAL A 420 -21.99 -19.04 -13.45
N VAL A 421 -21.97 -19.04 -12.10
CA VAL A 421 -20.88 -18.44 -11.33
C VAL A 421 -19.56 -19.21 -11.55
N ALA A 422 -19.60 -20.53 -11.57
CA ALA A 422 -18.43 -21.36 -11.82
C ALA A 422 -17.85 -21.10 -13.22
N ALA A 423 -18.70 -20.99 -14.25
CA ALA A 423 -18.26 -20.64 -15.60
C ALA A 423 -17.62 -19.25 -15.66
N ASN A 424 -18.19 -18.27 -14.95
CA ASN A 424 -17.61 -16.93 -14.85
C ASN A 424 -16.21 -16.94 -14.19
N ILE A 425 -16.03 -17.72 -13.12
CA ILE A 425 -14.71 -17.90 -12.47
C ILE A 425 -13.75 -18.60 -13.44
N THR A 426 -14.18 -19.66 -14.09
CA THR A 426 -13.33 -20.40 -15.02
C THR A 426 -12.88 -19.55 -16.21
N SER A 427 -13.69 -18.58 -16.64
CA SER A 427 -13.36 -17.70 -17.77
C SER A 427 -12.08 -16.86 -17.57
N CYS A 428 -11.65 -16.63 -16.34
CA CYS A 428 -10.38 -15.95 -16.04
C CYS A 428 -9.19 -16.91 -15.78
N GLY A 429 -9.37 -18.22 -15.99
CA GLY A 429 -8.34 -19.24 -15.77
C GLY A 429 -8.26 -19.77 -14.34
N ALA A 430 -9.12 -19.33 -13.42
CA ALA A 430 -9.18 -19.87 -12.06
C ALA A 430 -10.05 -21.12 -11.97
N THR A 431 -9.76 -21.96 -10.97
CA THR A 431 -10.61 -23.11 -10.63
C THR A 431 -11.64 -22.68 -9.58
N PRO A 432 -12.96 -22.87 -9.83
CA PRO A 432 -13.98 -22.50 -8.85
C PRO A 432 -14.07 -23.52 -7.71
N PHE A 433 -13.99 -23.03 -6.47
CA PHE A 433 -14.40 -23.75 -5.28
C PHE A 433 -15.62 -23.03 -4.68
N ILE A 434 -16.83 -23.46 -5.06
CA ILE A 434 -18.07 -23.00 -4.46
C ILE A 434 -18.46 -24.05 -3.44
N THR A 435 -18.78 -23.63 -2.20
CA THR A 435 -19.08 -24.55 -1.10
C THR A 435 -20.28 -25.47 -1.42
N GLU A 436 -20.20 -26.73 -0.97
CA GLU A 436 -21.28 -27.70 -1.16
C GLU A 436 -22.49 -27.35 -0.29
N GLY A 437 -22.25 -26.88 0.95
CA GLY A 437 -23.26 -26.30 1.84
C GLY A 437 -23.45 -24.79 1.59
N CYS A 438 -24.19 -24.13 2.48
CA CYS A 438 -24.46 -22.69 2.39
C CYS A 438 -23.16 -21.85 2.41
N ASP A 439 -22.26 -22.18 3.31
CA ASP A 439 -21.01 -21.47 3.62
C ASP A 439 -19.94 -22.45 4.10
N ILE A 440 -18.73 -21.96 4.33
CA ILE A 440 -17.60 -22.80 4.80
C ILE A 440 -17.89 -23.45 6.17
N GLU A 441 -18.66 -22.78 7.04
CA GLU A 441 -19.06 -23.30 8.35
C GLU A 441 -19.93 -24.54 8.25
N SER A 442 -20.64 -24.73 7.15
CA SER A 442 -21.53 -25.88 6.92
C SER A 442 -20.77 -27.21 6.95
N TYR A 443 -19.50 -27.27 6.55
CA TYR A 443 -18.67 -28.48 6.64
C TYR A 443 -18.42 -28.88 8.10
N PHE A 444 -18.29 -27.92 9.00
CA PHE A 444 -18.06 -28.15 10.43
C PHE A 444 -19.34 -28.46 11.21
N LEU A 445 -20.48 -28.36 10.56
CA LEU A 445 -21.81 -28.73 11.09
C LEU A 445 -22.27 -30.10 10.61
N GLU A 446 -21.44 -30.79 9.83
CA GLU A 446 -21.72 -32.17 9.43
C GLU A 446 -21.82 -33.05 10.66
N SER A 447 -22.89 -33.86 10.74
CA SER A 447 -23.25 -34.58 11.97
C SER A 447 -22.19 -35.57 12.44
N GLN A 448 -21.52 -36.28 11.52
CA GLN A 448 -20.45 -37.23 11.85
C GLN A 448 -19.19 -36.50 12.37
N HIS A 449 -18.87 -35.35 11.76
CA HIS A 449 -17.78 -34.49 12.25
C HIS A 449 -18.05 -34.03 13.67
N LEU A 450 -19.24 -33.48 13.94
CA LEU A 450 -19.63 -33.02 15.27
C LEU A 450 -19.67 -34.16 16.29
N ALA A 451 -20.25 -35.30 15.94
CA ALA A 451 -20.30 -36.48 16.82
C ALA A 451 -18.89 -36.94 17.23
N ASN A 452 -17.96 -36.96 16.28
CA ASN A 452 -16.55 -37.26 16.52
C ASN A 452 -15.89 -36.24 17.45
N ARG A 453 -16.11 -34.93 17.18
CA ARG A 453 -15.49 -33.85 17.97
C ARG A 453 -16.04 -33.73 19.39
N ILE A 454 -17.33 -34.01 19.56
CA ILE A 454 -18.02 -33.96 20.86
C ILE A 454 -17.79 -35.24 21.66
N GLY A 455 -17.56 -36.37 20.98
CA GLY A 455 -17.50 -37.68 21.59
C GLY A 455 -18.91 -38.22 21.97
N ALA A 456 -19.94 -37.87 21.20
CA ALA A 456 -21.33 -38.23 21.45
C ALA A 456 -21.89 -39.14 20.35
N PRO A 457 -22.95 -39.93 20.64
CA PRO A 457 -23.61 -40.74 19.62
C PRO A 457 -24.15 -39.88 18.47
N LEU A 458 -23.99 -40.35 17.23
CA LEU A 458 -24.42 -39.64 16.03
C LEU A 458 -25.93 -39.28 16.08
N ALA A 459 -26.79 -40.23 16.55
CA ALA A 459 -28.22 -39.99 16.64
C ALA A 459 -28.58 -38.80 17.56
N ASP A 460 -27.85 -38.66 18.68
CA ASP A 460 -28.10 -37.56 19.63
C ASP A 460 -27.68 -36.21 19.05
N VAL A 461 -26.60 -36.20 18.28
CA VAL A 461 -26.12 -34.97 17.60
C VAL A 461 -27.09 -34.55 16.48
N VAL A 462 -27.56 -35.49 15.67
CA VAL A 462 -28.57 -35.22 14.62
C VAL A 462 -29.85 -34.65 15.23
N ALA A 463 -30.39 -35.33 16.26
CA ALA A 463 -31.62 -34.86 16.94
C ALA A 463 -31.43 -33.46 17.54
N TRP A 464 -30.24 -33.18 18.12
CA TRP A 464 -29.96 -31.86 18.68
C TRP A 464 -29.82 -30.77 17.61
N LEU A 465 -29.18 -31.04 16.48
CA LEU A 465 -29.09 -30.10 15.37
C LEU A 465 -30.46 -29.75 14.80
N ASP A 466 -31.35 -30.73 14.70
CA ASP A 466 -32.75 -30.54 14.25
C ASP A 466 -33.57 -29.77 15.27
N GLN A 467 -33.38 -30.02 16.56
CA GLN A 467 -33.96 -29.21 17.62
C GLN A 467 -33.52 -27.74 17.53
N LEU A 468 -32.20 -27.48 17.41
CA LEU A 468 -31.69 -26.13 17.26
C LEU A 468 -32.23 -25.43 15.99
N ALA A 469 -32.30 -26.14 14.87
CA ALA A 469 -32.89 -25.62 13.63
C ALA A 469 -34.38 -25.31 13.76
N THR A 470 -35.12 -26.08 14.57
CA THR A 470 -36.54 -25.81 14.89
C THR A 470 -36.65 -24.57 15.76
N GLU A 471 -35.84 -24.43 16.81
CA GLU A 471 -35.82 -23.24 17.67
C GLU A 471 -35.48 -21.96 16.88
N MET A 472 -34.64 -22.06 15.87
CA MET A 472 -34.20 -20.94 15.02
C MET A 472 -35.03 -20.79 13.73
N HIS A 473 -36.12 -21.54 13.56
CA HIS A 473 -36.80 -21.65 12.27
C HIS A 473 -37.14 -20.29 11.62
N ALA A 474 -37.74 -19.38 12.37
CA ALA A 474 -38.13 -18.05 11.87
C ALA A 474 -36.87 -17.20 11.46
N GLU A 475 -35.78 -17.27 12.25
CA GLU A 475 -34.53 -16.58 11.94
C GLU A 475 -33.91 -17.14 10.66
N LEU A 476 -33.85 -18.46 10.53
CA LEU A 476 -33.30 -19.13 9.36
C LEU A 476 -34.11 -18.86 8.08
N GLN A 477 -35.43 -18.83 8.16
CA GLN A 477 -36.30 -18.45 7.03
C GLN A 477 -36.03 -17.01 6.57
N HIS A 478 -35.94 -16.08 7.52
CA HIS A 478 -35.65 -14.67 7.21
C HIS A 478 -34.29 -14.51 6.55
N LEU A 479 -33.27 -15.21 7.06
CA LEU A 479 -31.92 -15.20 6.49
C LEU A 479 -31.90 -15.81 5.09
N PHE A 480 -32.61 -16.93 4.88
CA PHE A 480 -32.71 -17.55 3.56
C PHE A 480 -33.28 -16.56 2.53
N THR A 481 -34.44 -15.94 2.87
CA THR A 481 -35.09 -14.98 1.96
C THR A 481 -34.17 -13.80 1.63
N ARG A 482 -33.57 -13.19 2.65
CA ARG A 482 -32.66 -12.06 2.48
C ARG A 482 -31.46 -12.44 1.61
N LYS A 483 -30.84 -13.58 1.89
CA LYS A 483 -29.67 -14.05 1.10
C LYS A 483 -30.04 -14.35 -0.35
N ARG A 484 -31.23 -14.90 -0.61
CA ARG A 484 -31.72 -15.10 -1.98
C ARG A 484 -31.89 -13.78 -2.75
N ASP A 485 -32.33 -12.72 -2.09
CA ASP A 485 -32.44 -11.38 -2.70
C ASP A 485 -31.06 -10.77 -2.96
N GLU A 486 -30.11 -10.96 -2.04
CA GLU A 486 -28.70 -10.56 -2.22
C GLU A 486 -28.06 -11.27 -3.42
N ILE A 487 -28.28 -12.59 -3.58
CA ILE A 487 -27.81 -13.39 -4.72
C ILE A 487 -28.37 -12.86 -6.04
N LYS A 488 -29.69 -12.68 -6.13
CA LYS A 488 -30.34 -12.14 -7.35
C LYS A 488 -29.75 -10.80 -7.74
N SER A 489 -29.54 -9.90 -6.76
CA SER A 489 -28.96 -8.59 -6.97
C SER A 489 -27.48 -8.67 -7.39
N SER A 490 -26.68 -9.61 -6.85
CA SER A 490 -25.29 -9.83 -7.21
C SER A 490 -25.17 -10.36 -8.63
N LEU A 491 -25.89 -11.41 -8.97
CA LEU A 491 -25.89 -12.03 -10.30
C LEU A 491 -26.33 -11.03 -11.39
N TYR A 492 -27.29 -10.17 -11.09
CA TYR A 492 -27.71 -9.11 -11.98
C TYR A 492 -26.61 -8.07 -12.20
N ARG A 493 -25.94 -7.62 -11.14
CA ARG A 493 -24.83 -6.65 -11.22
C ARG A 493 -23.63 -7.23 -11.98
N GLU A 494 -23.32 -8.50 -11.78
CA GLU A 494 -22.25 -9.21 -12.47
C GLU A 494 -22.60 -9.50 -13.94
N LYS A 495 -23.80 -9.08 -14.43
CA LYS A 495 -24.30 -9.31 -15.78
C LYS A 495 -24.27 -10.80 -16.19
N LEU A 496 -24.42 -11.68 -15.20
CA LEU A 496 -24.46 -13.12 -15.44
C LEU A 496 -25.83 -13.50 -15.98
N ASN A 497 -25.85 -14.23 -17.09
CA ASN A 497 -27.06 -14.55 -17.84
C ASN A 497 -27.83 -15.72 -17.18
N VAL A 498 -28.49 -15.43 -16.06
CA VAL A 498 -29.43 -16.36 -15.42
C VAL A 498 -30.78 -16.17 -16.09
N LYS A 499 -31.20 -17.16 -16.87
CA LYS A 499 -32.43 -17.07 -17.68
C LYS A 499 -33.69 -16.87 -16.85
N GLU A 500 -33.79 -17.49 -15.67
CA GLU A 500 -34.90 -17.36 -14.75
C GLU A 500 -34.45 -17.54 -13.30
N PHE A 501 -34.87 -16.65 -12.42
CA PHE A 501 -34.71 -16.82 -10.98
C PHE A 501 -35.89 -17.58 -10.40
N PRO A 502 -35.67 -18.73 -9.76
CA PRO A 502 -36.75 -19.48 -9.15
C PRO A 502 -37.38 -18.70 -7.99
N ASP A 503 -38.65 -18.97 -7.75
CA ASP A 503 -39.41 -18.37 -6.65
C ASP A 503 -38.76 -18.74 -5.29
N THR A 504 -38.42 -17.74 -4.50
CA THR A 504 -37.74 -17.91 -3.21
C THR A 504 -38.58 -18.71 -2.22
N LEU A 505 -39.92 -18.53 -2.18
CA LEU A 505 -40.78 -19.25 -1.26
C LEU A 505 -40.96 -20.72 -1.66
N LYS A 506 -41.00 -21.00 -2.97
CA LYS A 506 -41.01 -22.39 -3.44
C LYS A 506 -39.70 -23.12 -3.13
N LEU A 507 -38.56 -22.44 -3.25
CA LEU A 507 -37.28 -22.99 -2.86
C LEU A 507 -37.16 -23.27 -1.37
N LEU A 508 -37.69 -22.36 -0.53
CA LEU A 508 -37.69 -22.51 0.91
C LEU A 508 -38.46 -23.75 1.35
N GLY A 509 -39.68 -23.93 0.79
CA GLY A 509 -40.57 -25.01 1.18
C GLY A 509 -41.21 -24.80 2.57
N ALA A 510 -41.98 -25.81 3.03
CA ALA A 510 -42.71 -25.75 4.30
C ALA A 510 -42.17 -26.70 5.39
N ALA A 511 -40.99 -27.27 5.20
CA ALA A 511 -40.40 -28.24 6.14
C ALA A 511 -39.98 -27.59 7.47
N ILE A 512 -40.29 -28.24 8.59
CA ILE A 512 -39.84 -27.86 9.93
C ILE A 512 -39.23 -29.12 10.59
N PRO A 513 -37.95 -29.11 10.97
CA PRO A 513 -36.95 -28.06 10.71
C PRO A 513 -36.61 -27.90 9.21
N LEU A 514 -36.01 -26.77 8.84
CA LEU A 514 -35.46 -26.61 7.50
C LEU A 514 -34.37 -27.68 7.23
N SER A 515 -34.35 -28.17 5.99
CA SER A 515 -33.30 -29.10 5.53
C SER A 515 -31.89 -28.49 5.67
N THR A 516 -30.87 -29.32 5.80
CA THR A 516 -29.49 -28.90 6.07
C THR A 516 -28.96 -27.92 5.02
N ASP A 517 -29.32 -28.10 3.76
CA ASP A 517 -28.96 -27.23 2.63
C ASP A 517 -29.57 -25.82 2.71
N LYS A 518 -30.57 -25.62 3.57
CA LYS A 518 -31.27 -24.33 3.79
C LYS A 518 -30.92 -23.68 5.12
N ARG A 519 -30.03 -24.29 5.91
CA ARG A 519 -29.56 -23.73 7.18
C ARG A 519 -28.33 -22.86 6.94
N HIS A 520 -28.32 -21.65 7.51
CA HIS A 520 -27.17 -20.74 7.41
C HIS A 520 -26.07 -21.18 8.38
N GLY A 521 -24.93 -21.66 7.87
CA GLY A 521 -23.86 -22.27 8.66
C GLY A 521 -23.28 -21.32 9.71
N LYS A 522 -22.94 -20.07 9.34
CA LYS A 522 -22.42 -19.05 10.28
C LYS A 522 -23.32 -18.80 11.48
N LYS A 523 -24.63 -18.92 11.32
CA LYS A 523 -25.58 -18.78 12.43
C LYS A 523 -25.70 -20.07 13.25
N MET A 524 -25.82 -21.20 12.56
CA MET A 524 -25.92 -22.50 13.21
C MET A 524 -24.69 -22.80 14.06
N ILE A 525 -23.48 -22.60 13.56
CA ILE A 525 -22.23 -22.90 14.30
C ILE A 525 -22.12 -22.04 15.57
N LYS A 526 -22.58 -20.79 15.54
CA LYS A 526 -22.62 -19.94 16.73
C LYS A 526 -23.57 -20.49 17.79
N LYS A 527 -24.75 -20.95 17.38
CA LYS A 527 -25.75 -21.55 18.29
C LYS A 527 -25.25 -22.88 18.85
N VAL A 528 -24.65 -23.72 18.00
CA VAL A 528 -24.02 -25.00 18.41
C VAL A 528 -22.96 -24.75 19.47
N ARG A 529 -22.00 -23.85 19.23
CA ARG A 529 -20.96 -23.52 20.23
C ARG A 529 -21.54 -23.09 21.57
N ALA A 530 -22.58 -22.28 21.57
CA ALA A 530 -23.22 -21.80 22.79
C ALA A 530 -23.96 -22.92 23.56
N GLY A 531 -24.49 -23.91 22.85
CA GLY A 531 -25.26 -25.02 23.45
C GLY A 531 -24.46 -26.24 23.89
N LEU A 532 -23.21 -26.42 23.43
CA LEU A 532 -22.38 -27.61 23.67
C LEU A 532 -22.25 -27.97 25.15
N LYS A 533 -21.91 -27.00 26.00
CA LYS A 533 -21.73 -27.24 27.46
C LYS A 533 -23.01 -27.68 28.14
N ALA A 534 -24.13 -27.06 27.78
CA ALA A 534 -25.43 -27.40 28.37
C ALA A 534 -25.95 -28.76 27.93
N ARG A 535 -25.72 -29.14 26.66
CA ARG A 535 -26.26 -30.37 26.08
C ARG A 535 -25.39 -31.61 26.34
N PHE A 536 -24.05 -31.47 26.19
CA PHE A 536 -23.12 -32.59 26.22
C PHE A 536 -22.07 -32.49 27.35
N ASN A 537 -22.17 -31.46 28.20
CA ASN A 537 -21.17 -31.16 29.25
C ASN A 537 -19.73 -31.10 28.70
N ALA A 538 -19.55 -30.68 27.46
CA ALA A 538 -18.28 -30.61 26.73
C ALA A 538 -18.13 -29.27 26.03
N THR A 539 -16.88 -28.83 25.86
CA THR A 539 -16.55 -27.57 25.14
C THR A 539 -15.42 -27.80 24.12
N PRO A 540 -15.54 -28.80 23.22
CA PRO A 540 -14.51 -29.04 22.23
C PRO A 540 -14.45 -27.90 21.22
N ASP A 541 -13.28 -27.69 20.63
CA ASP A 541 -13.19 -26.87 19.43
C ASP A 541 -13.68 -27.67 18.22
N ILE A 542 -14.91 -27.36 17.79
CA ILE A 542 -15.57 -28.02 16.66
C ILE A 542 -15.02 -27.56 15.29
N THR A 543 -14.09 -26.61 15.24
CA THR A 543 -13.45 -26.15 14.01
C THR A 543 -12.11 -26.81 13.74
N THR A 544 -11.70 -27.78 14.53
CA THR A 544 -10.50 -28.59 14.31
C THR A 544 -10.79 -29.81 13.42
N ALA A 545 -9.74 -30.34 12.80
CA ALA A 545 -9.84 -31.48 11.89
C ALA A 545 -10.47 -32.75 12.52
N SER A 546 -11.18 -33.52 11.69
CA SER A 546 -11.63 -34.87 12.00
C SER A 546 -11.62 -35.73 10.74
N PRO A 547 -11.65 -37.08 10.85
CA PRO A 547 -11.72 -37.96 9.67
C PRO A 547 -12.98 -37.76 8.80
N PHE A 548 -13.99 -37.11 9.35
CA PHE A 548 -15.27 -36.85 8.68
C PHE A 548 -15.38 -35.46 8.07
N LEU A 549 -14.37 -34.60 8.26
CA LEU A 549 -14.32 -33.27 7.66
C LEU A 549 -13.78 -33.39 6.23
N THR A 550 -14.64 -33.54 5.25
CA THR A 550 -14.26 -33.76 3.84
C THR A 550 -14.98 -32.80 2.89
N SER A 551 -14.41 -32.59 1.71
CA SER A 551 -15.04 -31.91 0.59
C SER A 551 -14.72 -32.68 -0.71
N ALA A 552 -15.74 -33.19 -1.36
CA ALA A 552 -15.61 -33.89 -2.63
C ALA A 552 -15.03 -32.95 -3.69
N ARG A 553 -15.45 -31.68 -3.69
CA ARG A 553 -14.98 -30.68 -4.64
C ARG A 553 -13.50 -30.35 -4.45
N LEU A 554 -13.02 -30.14 -3.24
CA LEU A 554 -11.59 -29.90 -2.98
C LEU A 554 -10.72 -31.11 -3.31
N THR A 555 -11.22 -32.33 -3.05
CA THR A 555 -10.53 -33.55 -3.45
C THR A 555 -10.36 -33.64 -4.97
N GLN A 556 -11.39 -33.28 -5.75
CA GLN A 556 -11.30 -33.20 -7.21
C GLN A 556 -10.29 -32.13 -7.66
N ILE A 557 -10.30 -30.94 -7.02
CA ILE A 557 -9.37 -29.85 -7.35
C ILE A 557 -7.92 -30.27 -7.10
N LEU A 558 -7.66 -30.98 -6.01
CA LEU A 558 -6.31 -31.46 -5.68
C LEU A 558 -5.80 -32.50 -6.68
N ALA A 559 -6.71 -33.33 -7.23
CA ALA A 559 -6.36 -34.38 -8.18
C ALA A 559 -6.10 -33.86 -9.61
N CYS A 560 -6.53 -32.63 -9.93
CA CYS A 560 -6.28 -31.96 -11.22
C CYS A 560 -4.95 -31.20 -11.21
#